data_345e34a9af452b4a3fdffbb9d9f32c95
#
_entry.id   345e34a9af452b4a3fdffbb9d9f32c95
#
_cell.length_a   1.000
_cell.length_b   1.000
_cell.length_c   1.000
_cell.angle_alpha   90.00
_cell.angle_beta   90.00
_cell.angle_gamma   90.00
#
_symmetry.space_group_name_H-M   'P 1'
#
loop_
_entity.id
_entity.type
_entity.pdbx_description
1 polymer ?
#
loop_
_entity_poly.entity_id
_entity_poly.type
_entity_poly.pdbx_seq_one_letter_code
_entity_poly.pdbx_strand_id
1 'polypeptide(L)'
;MTKTIDKIGSGEIYLQIMKTICGDVSDKSVIDLMCYHSPYIPQLGFSERTYVDIQDRKLDHKEEQQFFVLSDVFDFLNGNRKVFDFAICTDGIEHLSFKRGIELITLMTEQSQSQILFTPLGENMVNKKATHPDIHKSGWTPDIIDKHFKGYFSYIVMPNFHTTFGAFFFWRHNNLDKTNFVNDILKNLQ
;
A
#
# COMPACT_ATOMS: atom_id res chain seq x y z
N MET A 1 3.19 15.55 -5.49
CA MET A 1 3.63 16.41 -4.36
C MET A 1 4.26 15.50 -3.31
N THR A 2 5.49 15.78 -2.91
CA THR A 2 6.23 15.01 -1.89
C THR A 2 6.29 15.79 -0.60
N LYS A 3 5.98 15.15 0.52
CA LYS A 3 6.14 15.70 1.88
C LYS A 3 6.97 14.76 2.72
N THR A 4 7.73 15.32 3.65
CA THR A 4 8.61 14.55 4.55
C THR A 4 8.12 14.68 5.98
N ILE A 5 8.05 13.55 6.68
CA ILE A 5 7.76 13.46 8.11
C ILE A 5 9.00 12.90 8.79
N ASP A 6 9.60 13.71 9.66
CA ASP A 6 10.80 13.32 10.41
C ASP A 6 10.42 12.81 11.82
N LYS A 7 9.75 11.67 11.85
CA LYS A 7 9.37 10.97 13.09
C LYS A 7 9.66 9.48 12.93
N ILE A 8 10.01 8.82 14.03
CA ILE A 8 10.06 7.36 14.10
C ILE A 8 8.64 6.83 13.91
N GLY A 9 8.46 5.96 12.91
CA GLY A 9 7.17 5.36 12.60
C GLY A 9 6.71 4.42 13.72
N SER A 10 5.40 4.40 13.92
CA SER A 10 4.73 3.42 14.76
C SER A 10 3.49 2.91 14.04
N GLY A 11 2.95 1.78 14.47
CA GLY A 11 1.70 1.26 13.92
C GLY A 11 0.55 2.26 14.03
N GLU A 12 0.55 3.11 15.05
CA GLU A 12 -0.43 4.17 15.24
C GLU A 12 -0.31 5.28 14.17
N ILE A 13 0.90 5.77 13.92
CA ILE A 13 1.17 6.76 12.85
C ILE A 13 0.77 6.19 11.49
N TYR A 14 1.13 4.94 11.25
CA TYR A 14 0.77 4.23 10.03
C TYR A 14 -0.76 4.21 9.83
N LEU A 15 -1.50 3.74 10.84
CA LEU A 15 -2.95 3.67 10.79
C LEU A 15 -3.60 5.06 10.64
N GLN A 16 -3.06 6.09 11.29
CA GLN A 16 -3.55 7.45 11.18
C GLN A 16 -3.37 8.00 9.75
N ILE A 17 -2.21 7.77 9.12
CA ILE A 17 -1.98 8.14 7.72
C ILE A 17 -3.00 7.42 6.82
N MET A 18 -3.17 6.10 6.99
CA MET A 18 -4.12 5.32 6.21
C MET A 18 -5.55 5.84 6.37
N LYS A 19 -6.02 6.07 7.60
CA LYS A 19 -7.34 6.65 7.87
C LYS A 19 -7.54 8.00 7.20
N THR A 20 -6.52 8.85 7.23
CA THR A 20 -6.60 10.16 6.59
C THR A 20 -6.65 10.06 5.06
N ILE A 21 -5.86 9.15 4.47
CA ILE A 21 -5.89 8.90 3.02
C ILE A 21 -7.25 8.31 2.59
N CYS A 22 -7.78 7.36 3.32
CA CYS A 22 -9.03 6.68 2.99
C CYS A 22 -10.26 7.56 3.21
N GLY A 23 -10.27 8.38 4.26
CA GLY A 23 -11.47 9.12 4.68
C GLY A 23 -12.57 8.18 5.18
N ASP A 24 -13.84 8.53 4.91
CA ASP A 24 -14.98 7.66 5.18
C ASP A 24 -15.09 6.59 4.09
N VAL A 25 -14.98 5.35 4.50
CA VAL A 25 -15.00 4.16 3.63
C VAL A 25 -16.07 3.14 4.02
N SER A 26 -17.05 3.56 4.83
CA SER A 26 -18.10 2.68 5.36
C SER A 26 -19.01 2.05 4.28
N ASP A 27 -19.03 2.62 3.09
CA ASP A 27 -19.76 2.11 1.92
C ASP A 27 -18.81 1.61 0.79
N LYS A 28 -17.50 1.52 1.05
CA LYS A 28 -16.47 1.22 0.05
C LYS A 28 -15.95 -0.20 0.13
N SER A 29 -15.50 -0.67 -1.03
CA SER A 29 -14.81 -1.95 -1.20
C SER A 29 -13.30 -1.77 -1.25
N VAL A 30 -12.55 -2.68 -0.66
CA VAL A 30 -11.09 -2.72 -0.71
C VAL A 30 -10.58 -4.09 -1.12
N ILE A 31 -9.48 -4.07 -1.89
CA ILE A 31 -8.62 -5.23 -2.08
C ILE A 31 -7.26 -4.97 -1.44
N ASP A 32 -6.83 -5.87 -0.56
CA ASP A 32 -5.52 -5.87 0.09
C ASP A 32 -4.65 -6.94 -0.54
N LEU A 33 -3.62 -6.49 -1.25
CA LEU A 33 -2.76 -7.30 -2.10
C LEU A 33 -1.45 -7.60 -1.38
N MET A 34 -1.02 -8.87 -1.37
CA MET A 34 0.12 -9.37 -0.60
C MET A 34 -0.07 -9.08 0.89
N CYS A 35 -1.27 -9.38 1.37
CA CYS A 35 -1.86 -8.84 2.60
C CYS A 35 -1.18 -9.34 3.89
N TYR A 36 -0.39 -10.41 3.83
CA TYR A 36 0.19 -11.04 5.03
C TYR A 36 -0.86 -11.22 6.14
N HIS A 37 -0.70 -10.60 7.30
CA HIS A 37 -1.68 -10.61 8.39
C HIS A 37 -2.65 -9.42 8.35
N SER A 38 -2.42 -8.44 7.48
CA SER A 38 -3.26 -7.25 7.29
C SER A 38 -3.79 -6.61 8.59
N PRO A 39 -2.92 -6.16 9.50
CA PRO A 39 -3.36 -5.71 10.82
C PRO A 39 -4.12 -4.36 10.77
N TYR A 40 -4.06 -3.65 9.66
CA TYR A 40 -4.59 -2.29 9.54
C TYR A 40 -5.93 -2.21 8.82
N ILE A 41 -6.13 -2.98 7.76
CA ILE A 41 -7.36 -2.92 6.94
C ILE A 41 -8.64 -3.13 7.75
N PRO A 42 -8.72 -4.07 8.70
CA PRO A 42 -9.91 -4.21 9.55
C PRO A 42 -10.27 -2.95 10.34
N GLN A 43 -9.28 -2.13 10.67
CA GLN A 43 -9.44 -0.91 11.48
C GLN A 43 -9.85 0.33 10.67
N LEU A 44 -9.91 0.22 9.33
CA LEU A 44 -10.28 1.33 8.45
C LEU A 44 -11.79 1.42 8.22
N GLY A 45 -12.54 0.34 8.44
CA GLY A 45 -14.00 0.34 8.38
C GLY A 45 -14.61 0.14 6.98
N PHE A 46 -13.87 -0.44 6.02
CA PHE A 46 -14.41 -0.80 4.71
C PHE A 46 -15.59 -1.77 4.83
N SER A 47 -16.65 -1.56 4.03
CA SER A 47 -17.83 -2.43 4.02
C SER A 47 -17.55 -3.79 3.39
N GLU A 48 -16.68 -3.85 2.39
CA GLU A 48 -16.28 -5.09 1.73
C GLU A 48 -14.75 -5.18 1.65
N ARG A 49 -14.19 -6.32 2.06
CA ARG A 49 -12.74 -6.54 2.14
C ARG A 49 -12.35 -7.83 1.44
N THR A 50 -11.48 -7.73 0.46
CA THR A 50 -10.87 -8.87 -0.23
C THR A 50 -9.38 -8.88 0.07
N TYR A 51 -8.87 -9.99 0.57
CA TYR A 51 -7.47 -10.19 0.92
C TYR A 51 -6.85 -11.20 -0.04
N VAL A 52 -5.72 -10.88 -0.65
CA VAL A 52 -5.03 -11.76 -1.60
C VAL A 52 -3.60 -11.98 -1.14
N ASP A 53 -3.22 -13.23 -0.93
CA ASP A 53 -1.84 -13.62 -0.62
C ASP A 53 -1.53 -14.98 -1.23
N ILE A 54 -0.25 -15.20 -1.56
CA ILE A 54 0.24 -16.49 -2.07
C ILE A 54 0.40 -17.53 -0.95
N GLN A 55 0.41 -17.09 0.29
CA GLN A 55 0.51 -17.94 1.46
C GLN A 55 -0.84 -18.00 2.18
N ASP A 56 -1.20 -19.20 2.63
CA ASP A 56 -2.39 -19.38 3.47
C ASP A 56 -2.15 -18.70 4.84
N ARG A 57 -2.55 -17.45 4.91
CA ARG A 57 -2.49 -16.66 6.14
C ARG A 57 -3.85 -16.81 6.81
N LYS A 58 -3.88 -17.41 7.99
CA LYS A 58 -5.08 -17.41 8.82
C LYS A 58 -5.29 -15.98 9.29
N LEU A 59 -6.18 -15.28 8.60
CA LEU A 59 -6.66 -13.98 9.10
C LEU A 59 -7.41 -14.25 10.40
N ASP A 60 -6.97 -13.64 11.49
CA ASP A 60 -7.57 -13.82 12.83
C ASP A 60 -8.99 -13.22 12.91
N HIS A 61 -9.44 -12.55 11.86
CA HIS A 61 -10.71 -11.83 11.81
C HIS A 61 -11.65 -12.48 10.79
N LYS A 62 -12.57 -13.34 11.28
CA LYS A 62 -13.70 -13.84 10.50
C LYS A 62 -14.89 -12.90 10.72
N GLU A 63 -14.91 -11.80 10.00
CA GLU A 63 -16.08 -10.92 9.94
C GLU A 63 -16.91 -11.22 8.70
N GLU A 64 -18.21 -10.94 8.75
CA GLU A 64 -19.06 -10.94 7.56
C GLU A 64 -18.49 -10.00 6.50
N GLN A 65 -18.58 -10.37 5.21
CA GLN A 65 -18.07 -9.59 4.06
C GLN A 65 -16.53 -9.53 3.93
N GLN A 66 -15.81 -10.50 4.51
CA GLN A 66 -14.38 -10.70 4.27
C GLN A 66 -14.15 -11.92 3.38
N PHE A 67 -13.33 -11.72 2.34
CA PHE A 67 -12.95 -12.77 1.40
C PHE A 67 -11.44 -12.91 1.37
N PHE A 68 -10.92 -14.05 1.79
CA PHE A 68 -9.52 -14.39 1.58
C PHE A 68 -9.37 -15.26 0.33
N VAL A 69 -8.45 -14.87 -0.54
CA VAL A 69 -8.12 -15.57 -1.78
C VAL A 69 -6.66 -16.00 -1.73
N LEU A 70 -6.43 -17.30 -1.65
CA LEU A 70 -5.11 -17.91 -1.76
C LEU A 70 -4.72 -17.93 -3.25
N SER A 71 -3.92 -16.95 -3.68
CA SER A 71 -3.54 -16.81 -5.08
C SER A 71 -2.27 -15.96 -5.21
N ASP A 72 -1.52 -16.19 -6.29
CA ASP A 72 -0.59 -15.17 -6.79
C ASP A 72 -1.37 -13.91 -7.15
N VAL A 73 -0.85 -12.75 -6.76
CA VAL A 73 -1.52 -11.46 -6.94
C VAL A 73 -1.78 -11.13 -8.41
N PHE A 74 -0.89 -11.54 -9.30
CA PHE A 74 -1.04 -11.29 -10.74
C PHE A 74 -2.08 -12.21 -11.37
N ASP A 75 -2.11 -13.49 -10.96
CA ASP A 75 -3.13 -14.44 -11.42
C ASP A 75 -4.52 -13.96 -10.98
N PHE A 76 -4.64 -13.50 -9.74
CA PHE A 76 -5.89 -12.94 -9.25
C PHE A 76 -6.30 -11.69 -10.04
N LEU A 77 -5.43 -10.69 -10.16
CA LEU A 77 -5.77 -9.43 -10.84
C LEU A 77 -6.08 -9.63 -12.32
N ASN A 78 -5.33 -10.49 -13.02
CA ASN A 78 -5.62 -10.79 -14.44
C ASN A 78 -6.93 -11.57 -14.64
N GLY A 79 -7.34 -12.38 -13.67
CA GLY A 79 -8.60 -13.15 -13.70
C GLY A 79 -9.82 -12.39 -13.19
N ASN A 80 -9.60 -11.36 -12.37
CA ASN A 80 -10.67 -10.61 -11.71
C ASN A 80 -11.34 -9.61 -12.68
N ARG A 81 -12.66 -9.46 -12.55
CA ARG A 81 -13.47 -8.51 -13.33
C ARG A 81 -14.06 -7.38 -12.48
N LYS A 82 -13.94 -7.48 -11.17
CA LYS A 82 -14.44 -6.47 -10.25
C LYS A 82 -13.48 -5.30 -10.19
N VAL A 83 -14.02 -4.08 -10.24
CA VAL A 83 -13.29 -2.86 -9.92
C VAL A 83 -13.59 -2.49 -8.48
N PHE A 84 -12.55 -2.33 -7.67
CA PHE A 84 -12.64 -1.96 -6.26
C PHE A 84 -12.61 -0.44 -6.11
N ASP A 85 -13.14 0.08 -5.00
CA ASP A 85 -12.94 1.49 -4.66
C ASP A 85 -11.48 1.75 -4.27
N PHE A 86 -10.87 0.82 -3.54
CA PHE A 86 -9.47 0.91 -3.12
C PHE A 86 -8.70 -0.38 -3.42
N ALA A 87 -7.46 -0.23 -3.90
CA ALA A 87 -6.44 -1.27 -3.89
C ALA A 87 -5.28 -0.84 -2.98
N ILE A 88 -4.94 -1.69 -2.05
CA ILE A 88 -3.92 -1.43 -1.02
C ILE A 88 -2.84 -2.52 -1.11
N CYS A 89 -1.57 -2.12 -1.03
CA CYS A 89 -0.44 -3.02 -0.90
C CYS A 89 0.56 -2.42 0.08
N THR A 90 0.69 -3.04 1.24
CA THR A 90 1.57 -2.58 2.31
C THR A 90 2.63 -3.61 2.62
N ASP A 91 3.92 -3.18 2.63
CA ASP A 91 5.08 -4.06 2.82
C ASP A 91 5.05 -5.29 1.89
N GLY A 92 4.70 -5.07 0.63
CA GLY A 92 4.53 -6.14 -0.36
C GLY A 92 5.35 -5.92 -1.63
N ILE A 93 5.32 -4.73 -2.20
CA ILE A 93 5.91 -4.43 -3.50
C ILE A 93 7.43 -4.67 -3.53
N GLU A 94 8.14 -4.47 -2.43
CA GLU A 94 9.57 -4.71 -2.27
C GLU A 94 9.96 -6.18 -2.38
N HIS A 95 9.05 -7.09 -2.13
CA HIS A 95 9.26 -8.55 -2.30
C HIS A 95 9.20 -8.99 -3.77
N LEU A 96 8.76 -8.12 -4.65
CA LEU A 96 8.74 -8.35 -6.09
C LEU A 96 10.03 -7.86 -6.76
N SER A 97 10.39 -8.44 -7.91
CA SER A 97 11.38 -7.79 -8.76
C SER A 97 10.84 -6.42 -9.22
N PHE A 98 11.73 -5.48 -9.51
CA PHE A 98 11.35 -4.15 -9.93
C PHE A 98 10.32 -4.15 -11.09
N LYS A 99 10.55 -4.98 -12.12
CA LYS A 99 9.62 -5.11 -13.25
C LYS A 99 8.23 -5.57 -12.80
N ARG A 100 8.17 -6.56 -11.91
CA ARG A 100 6.88 -7.08 -11.38
C ARG A 100 6.21 -6.07 -10.47
N GLY A 101 6.97 -5.26 -9.72
CA GLY A 101 6.39 -4.18 -8.91
C GLY A 101 5.72 -3.10 -9.78
N ILE A 102 6.35 -2.69 -10.89
CA ILE A 102 5.73 -1.77 -11.86
C ILE A 102 4.45 -2.38 -12.46
N GLU A 103 4.49 -3.66 -12.82
CA GLU A 103 3.31 -4.38 -13.32
C GLU A 103 2.18 -4.42 -12.29
N LEU A 104 2.49 -4.70 -11.01
CA LEU A 104 1.50 -4.67 -9.92
C LEU A 104 0.84 -3.31 -9.79
N ILE A 105 1.63 -2.22 -9.74
CA ILE A 105 1.08 -0.87 -9.65
C ILE A 105 0.16 -0.59 -10.85
N THR A 106 0.54 -1.00 -12.05
CA THR A 106 -0.28 -0.82 -13.26
C THR A 106 -1.62 -1.53 -13.12
N LEU A 107 -1.62 -2.81 -12.76
CA LEU A 107 -2.84 -3.59 -12.55
C LEU A 107 -3.73 -3.01 -11.42
N MET A 108 -3.12 -2.53 -10.33
CA MET A 108 -3.87 -1.81 -9.29
C MET A 108 -4.60 -0.59 -9.85
N THR A 109 -3.95 0.18 -10.75
CA THR A 109 -4.58 1.37 -11.36
C THR A 109 -5.72 1.03 -12.31
N GLU A 110 -5.69 -0.14 -12.91
CA GLU A 110 -6.74 -0.62 -13.83
C GLU A 110 -7.93 -1.20 -13.07
N GLN A 111 -7.71 -1.76 -11.88
CA GLN A 111 -8.74 -2.48 -11.13
C GLN A 111 -9.22 -1.76 -9.87
N SER A 112 -8.80 -0.52 -9.65
CA SER A 112 -9.33 0.27 -8.54
C SER A 112 -9.42 1.77 -8.86
N GLN A 113 -10.30 2.45 -8.14
CA GLN A 113 -10.45 3.90 -8.25
C GLN A 113 -9.35 4.65 -7.49
N SER A 114 -8.91 4.10 -6.39
CA SER A 114 -7.86 4.65 -5.53
C SER A 114 -6.83 3.59 -5.19
N GLN A 115 -5.55 3.99 -5.14
CA GLN A 115 -4.45 3.10 -4.79
C GLN A 115 -3.68 3.67 -3.60
N ILE A 116 -3.29 2.80 -2.67
CA ILE A 116 -2.42 3.13 -1.53
C ILE A 116 -1.34 2.07 -1.44
N LEU A 117 -0.10 2.50 -1.47
CA LEU A 117 1.04 1.62 -1.28
C LEU A 117 1.95 2.18 -0.18
N PHE A 118 2.51 1.26 0.59
CA PHE A 118 3.54 1.56 1.58
C PHE A 118 4.70 0.59 1.39
N THR A 119 5.93 1.11 1.46
CA THR A 119 7.14 0.31 1.26
C THR A 119 8.34 0.97 1.95
N PRO A 120 9.35 0.21 2.36
CA PRO A 120 10.64 0.75 2.80
C PRO A 120 11.29 1.64 1.73
N LEU A 121 11.96 2.70 2.18
CA LEU A 121 12.60 3.69 1.32
C LEU A 121 13.96 3.21 0.83
N GLY A 122 14.14 3.14 -0.48
CA GLY A 122 15.42 2.85 -1.12
C GLY A 122 15.83 1.39 -1.10
N GLU A 123 17.11 1.13 -1.39
CA GLU A 123 17.66 -0.22 -1.59
C GLU A 123 18.35 -0.81 -0.34
N ASN A 124 18.31 -0.14 0.80
CA ASN A 124 19.11 -0.51 1.98
C ASN A 124 18.83 -1.93 2.51
N MET A 125 17.65 -2.48 2.25
CA MET A 125 17.24 -3.82 2.69
C MET A 125 17.17 -4.84 1.55
N VAL A 126 17.60 -4.48 0.34
CA VAL A 126 17.48 -5.35 -0.84
C VAL A 126 18.53 -6.46 -0.82
N ASN A 127 18.08 -7.71 -0.90
CA ASN A 127 18.94 -8.88 -1.07
C ASN A 127 18.55 -9.65 -2.34
N LYS A 128 19.17 -9.27 -3.46
CA LYS A 128 18.90 -9.86 -4.79
C LYS A 128 19.30 -11.35 -4.92
N LYS A 129 20.06 -11.90 -3.97
CA LYS A 129 20.57 -13.29 -4.03
C LYS A 129 19.72 -14.29 -3.26
N ALA A 130 18.82 -13.81 -2.44
CA ALA A 130 18.04 -14.69 -1.58
C ALA A 130 16.75 -15.16 -2.27
N THR A 131 16.37 -16.38 -2.00
CA THR A 131 15.23 -17.06 -2.63
C THR A 131 13.95 -17.07 -1.78
N HIS A 132 14.06 -16.69 -0.48
CA HIS A 132 12.91 -16.66 0.39
C HIS A 132 11.86 -15.60 -0.06
N PRO A 133 10.56 -15.88 -0.04
CA PRO A 133 9.53 -14.95 -0.51
C PRO A 133 9.52 -13.62 0.24
N ASP A 134 9.83 -13.62 1.54
CA ASP A 134 9.82 -12.42 2.40
C ASP A 134 11.08 -11.53 2.27
N ILE A 135 11.92 -11.77 1.26
CA ILE A 135 13.13 -10.98 1.05
C ILE A 135 12.88 -9.84 0.08
N HIS A 136 13.37 -8.67 0.43
CA HIS A 136 13.30 -7.50 -0.43
C HIS A 136 14.15 -7.70 -1.69
N LYS A 137 13.51 -7.69 -2.84
CA LYS A 137 14.12 -7.88 -4.17
C LYS A 137 14.26 -6.57 -4.93
N SER A 138 13.52 -5.54 -4.52
CA SER A 138 13.58 -4.21 -5.12
C SER A 138 13.51 -3.11 -4.07
N GLY A 139 14.14 -1.99 -4.36
CA GLY A 139 14.06 -0.78 -3.56
C GLY A 139 13.29 0.31 -4.29
N TRP A 140 12.55 1.09 -3.54
CA TRP A 140 11.62 2.07 -4.06
C TRP A 140 11.91 3.47 -3.51
N THR A 141 11.74 4.48 -4.34
CA THR A 141 11.81 5.90 -3.97
C THR A 141 10.75 6.69 -4.73
N PRO A 142 10.36 7.89 -4.26
CA PRO A 142 9.48 8.77 -5.03
C PRO A 142 9.96 9.03 -6.46
N ASP A 143 11.25 9.25 -6.66
CA ASP A 143 11.83 9.50 -7.99
C ASP A 143 11.69 8.32 -8.94
N ILE A 144 11.81 7.10 -8.41
CA ILE A 144 11.58 5.88 -9.16
C ILE A 144 10.11 5.80 -9.60
N ILE A 145 9.18 6.07 -8.69
CA ILE A 145 7.75 6.07 -9.02
C ILE A 145 7.41 7.15 -10.03
N ASP A 146 7.90 8.37 -9.85
CA ASP A 146 7.66 9.48 -10.78
C ASP A 146 8.24 9.23 -12.17
N LYS A 147 9.37 8.57 -12.27
CA LYS A 147 9.96 8.18 -13.56
C LYS A 147 9.01 7.29 -14.38
N HIS A 148 8.28 6.39 -13.73
CA HIS A 148 7.38 5.44 -14.40
C HIS A 148 5.94 5.95 -14.51
N PHE A 149 5.46 6.67 -13.50
CA PHE A 149 4.06 7.10 -13.38
C PHE A 149 3.87 8.64 -13.45
N LYS A 150 4.91 9.42 -13.72
CA LYS A 150 4.89 10.85 -14.11
C LYS A 150 3.96 11.73 -13.25
N GLY A 151 4.16 11.73 -11.95
CA GLY A 151 3.37 12.57 -11.03
C GLY A 151 1.93 12.07 -10.79
N TYR A 152 1.66 10.84 -11.14
CA TYR A 152 0.37 10.18 -10.91
C TYR A 152 0.06 10.03 -9.43
N PHE A 153 1.08 9.81 -8.59
CA PHE A 153 0.96 9.61 -7.16
C PHE A 153 1.32 10.85 -6.34
N SER A 154 0.80 10.91 -5.14
CA SER A 154 1.25 11.78 -4.05
C SER A 154 2.07 10.96 -3.04
N TYR A 155 2.95 11.61 -2.26
CA TYR A 155 3.90 10.92 -1.39
C TYR A 155 3.95 11.53 0.00
N ILE A 156 4.08 10.68 1.03
CA ILE A 156 4.58 11.01 2.35
C ILE A 156 5.85 10.21 2.58
N VAL A 157 6.97 10.87 2.74
CA VAL A 157 8.27 10.24 3.00
C VAL A 157 8.60 10.37 4.48
N MET A 158 8.99 9.28 5.10
CA MET A 158 9.41 9.17 6.50
C MET A 158 10.84 8.63 6.55
N PRO A 159 11.87 9.48 6.48
CA PRO A 159 13.27 9.02 6.40
C PRO A 159 13.70 8.19 7.61
N ASN A 160 13.13 8.47 8.77
CA ASN A 160 13.42 7.83 10.06
C ASN A 160 12.26 6.96 10.54
N PHE A 161 11.56 6.28 9.61
CA PHE A 161 10.44 5.41 9.97
C PHE A 161 10.85 4.32 10.95
N HIS A 162 12.04 3.74 10.75
CA HIS A 162 12.68 2.80 11.66
C HIS A 162 14.10 3.27 11.97
N THR A 163 14.73 2.73 13.00
CA THR A 163 16.11 3.07 13.38
C THR A 163 17.14 2.79 12.28
N THR A 164 16.82 1.92 11.34
CA THR A 164 17.73 1.46 10.29
C THR A 164 17.27 1.78 8.86
N PHE A 165 16.01 2.18 8.65
CA PHE A 165 15.50 2.50 7.32
C PHE A 165 14.35 3.50 7.36
N GLY A 166 14.20 4.26 6.28
CA GLY A 166 13.04 5.07 6.02
C GLY A 166 11.93 4.27 5.33
N ALA A 167 10.79 4.88 5.18
CA ALA A 167 9.67 4.33 4.42
C ALA A 167 8.88 5.45 3.74
N PHE A 168 7.99 5.11 2.84
CA PHE A 168 7.08 6.08 2.28
C PHE A 168 5.75 5.46 1.88
N PHE A 169 4.69 6.27 2.02
CA PHE A 169 3.42 6.05 1.38
C PHE A 169 3.40 6.72 0.02
N PHE A 170 2.81 6.06 -0.95
CA PHE A 170 2.39 6.71 -2.18
C PHE A 170 0.97 6.29 -2.50
N TRP A 171 0.16 7.27 -2.92
CA TRP A 171 -1.25 7.02 -3.18
C TRP A 171 -1.78 7.88 -4.30
N ARG A 172 -2.85 7.41 -4.89
CA ARG A 172 -3.71 8.17 -5.78
C ARG A 172 -5.15 8.07 -5.31
N HIS A 173 -5.83 9.21 -5.38
CA HIS A 173 -7.27 9.28 -5.17
C HIS A 173 -7.89 10.11 -6.30
N ASN A 174 -8.91 9.59 -6.98
CA ASN A 174 -9.45 10.22 -8.18
C ASN A 174 -10.17 11.56 -7.90
N ASN A 175 -10.60 11.85 -6.66
CA ASN A 175 -11.48 12.96 -6.31
C ASN A 175 -10.91 13.96 -5.29
N LEU A 176 -9.62 13.93 -4.95
CA LEU A 176 -9.09 14.80 -3.90
C LEU A 176 -8.24 15.95 -4.45
N ASP A 177 -8.51 17.17 -3.98
CA ASP A 177 -7.56 18.30 -4.07
C ASP A 177 -6.29 17.95 -3.28
N LYS A 178 -5.27 17.56 -4.03
CA LYS A 178 -4.01 17.01 -3.52
C LYS A 178 -3.30 17.95 -2.53
N THR A 179 -3.53 19.25 -2.62
CA THR A 179 -2.78 20.25 -1.85
C THR A 179 -3.31 20.38 -0.42
N ASN A 180 -4.61 20.46 -0.25
CA ASN A 180 -5.23 20.58 1.07
C ASN A 180 -5.12 19.26 1.84
N PHE A 181 -5.31 18.15 1.17
CA PHE A 181 -5.29 16.83 1.78
C PHE A 181 -3.96 16.46 2.47
N VAL A 182 -2.82 16.69 1.82
CA VAL A 182 -1.51 16.43 2.44
C VAL A 182 -1.26 17.34 3.65
N ASN A 183 -1.76 18.59 3.61
CA ASN A 183 -1.66 19.51 4.74
C ASN A 183 -2.50 19.04 5.94
N ASP A 184 -3.68 18.43 5.70
CA ASP A 184 -4.53 17.89 6.75
C ASP A 184 -3.90 16.65 7.42
N ILE A 185 -3.27 15.77 6.64
CA ILE A 185 -2.48 14.67 7.22
C ILE A 185 -1.42 15.22 8.17
N LEU A 186 -0.67 16.23 7.76
CA LEU A 186 0.42 16.79 8.56
C LEU A 186 -0.06 17.49 9.83
N LYS A 187 -1.23 18.14 9.81
CA LYS A 187 -1.83 18.74 10.99
C LYS A 187 -2.27 17.69 12.03
N ASN A 188 -2.81 16.58 11.56
CA ASN A 188 -3.29 15.50 12.43
C ASN A 188 -2.16 14.67 13.05
N LEU A 189 -0.93 14.81 12.54
CA LEU A 189 0.26 14.12 13.05
C LEU A 189 1.10 14.99 14.02
N GLN A 190 0.73 16.25 14.27
CA GLN A 190 1.34 17.13 15.26
C GLN A 190 0.76 16.91 16.64
#